data_c74e81f38f2d53f5d8e33d093360e8b2
#
_entry.id   c74e81f38f2d53f5d8e33d093360e8b2
#
_cell.length_a   1.000
_cell.length_b   1.000
_cell.length_c   1.000
_cell.angle_alpha   90.00
_cell.angle_beta   90.00
_cell.angle_gamma   90.00
#
_symmetry.space_group_name_H-M   'P 1'
#
loop_
_entity.id
_entity.type
_entity.pdbx_description
1 polymer ?
#
loop_
_entity_poly.entity_id
_entity_poly.type
_entity_poly.pdbx_seq_one_letter_code
_entity_poly.pdbx_strand_id
1 'polypeptide(L)'
;MRSETGLATVLLLIAGLSMLAALSLAAPLFASPSPTGLKAPVQLGQATLRFLGFEIYTATLHTEGAERFGWDQPLSLRLDYARGFSDQELLQGTEKELQRIEGTQPDQAVMLQKLATCFRPVAAGDNYVAIATAPNTVEMRLNGQRICRVSHPDLRRRFLGIWLSPNSRSARLSAQLRGE
;
A
#
# COMPACT_ATOMS: atom_id res chain seq x y z
N MET A 1 -48.17 -68.23 43.40
CA MET A 1 -46.86 -68.86 43.18
C MET A 1 -46.26 -68.18 41.97
N ARG A 2 -45.41 -67.23 42.27
CA ARG A 2 -44.00 -67.25 41.92
C ARG A 2 -43.68 -67.58 40.50
N SER A 3 -43.19 -66.58 39.75
CA SER A 3 -41.83 -66.71 39.36
C SER A 3 -41.37 -65.43 38.66
N GLU A 4 -40.30 -64.93 39.18
CA GLU A 4 -39.47 -63.92 38.59
C GLU A 4 -38.84 -64.44 37.31
N THR A 5 -38.74 -63.59 36.27
CA THR A 5 -37.66 -63.59 35.31
C THR A 5 -37.95 -62.55 34.26
N GLY A 6 -37.14 -61.55 34.21
CA GLY A 6 -37.29 -60.58 33.14
C GLY A 6 -36.48 -59.29 33.27
N LEU A 7 -35.46 -59.30 34.08
CA LEU A 7 -34.62 -58.06 34.28
C LEU A 7 -33.23 -58.18 33.63
N ALA A 8 -33.16 -58.86 32.49
CA ALA A 8 -31.83 -59.07 31.86
C ALA A 8 -31.74 -58.67 30.37
N THR A 9 -32.75 -58.01 29.79
CA THR A 9 -32.76 -57.78 28.34
C THR A 9 -32.84 -56.26 27.93
N VAL A 10 -32.66 -55.35 28.86
CA VAL A 10 -32.75 -53.90 28.56
C VAL A 10 -31.41 -53.18 28.57
N LEU A 11 -30.31 -53.88 28.75
CA LEU A 11 -28.98 -53.23 28.98
C LEU A 11 -27.99 -53.38 27.81
N LEU A 12 -28.45 -53.65 26.58
CA LEU A 12 -27.55 -53.88 25.43
C LEU A 12 -27.87 -53.09 24.17
N LEU A 13 -28.54 -51.94 24.26
CA LEU A 13 -28.82 -51.07 23.08
C LEU A 13 -28.47 -49.61 23.22
N ILE A 14 -27.53 -49.24 24.09
CA ILE A 14 -27.00 -47.85 24.15
C ILE A 14 -25.47 -47.89 24.03
N ALA A 15 -25.00 -48.32 22.85
CA ALA A 15 -23.63 -48.14 22.42
C ALA A 15 -23.55 -47.98 20.90
N GLY A 16 -24.45 -47.19 20.35
CA GLY A 16 -24.38 -46.66 18.99
C GLY A 16 -23.71 -45.30 19.00
N LEU A 17 -22.40 -45.32 19.12
CA LEU A 17 -21.55 -44.15 19.16
C LEU A 17 -21.60 -43.39 17.84
N SER A 18 -22.32 -42.28 17.83
CA SER A 18 -22.31 -41.29 16.74
C SER A 18 -20.97 -40.59 16.71
N MET A 19 -20.03 -41.10 15.94
CA MET A 19 -18.79 -40.44 15.57
C MET A 19 -19.11 -39.41 14.48
N LEU A 20 -19.61 -38.25 14.88
CA LEU A 20 -19.67 -37.05 14.02
C LEU A 20 -18.24 -36.59 13.75
N ALA A 21 -17.67 -37.00 12.63
CA ALA A 21 -16.47 -36.41 12.08
C ALA A 21 -16.79 -34.94 11.72
N ALA A 22 -16.36 -34.02 12.59
CA ALA A 22 -16.36 -32.62 12.27
C ALA A 22 -15.36 -32.36 11.15
N LEU A 23 -15.87 -32.38 9.90
CA LEU A 23 -15.11 -31.93 8.74
C LEU A 23 -14.91 -30.41 8.86
N SER A 24 -13.80 -29.99 9.48
CA SER A 24 -13.39 -28.59 9.51
C SER A 24 -13.08 -28.16 8.08
N LEU A 25 -14.04 -27.54 7.41
CA LEU A 25 -13.78 -26.78 6.18
C LEU A 25 -12.88 -25.58 6.58
N ALA A 26 -11.58 -25.77 6.46
CA ALA A 26 -10.65 -24.66 6.47
C ALA A 26 -10.95 -23.81 5.23
N ALA A 27 -11.71 -22.72 5.39
CA ALA A 27 -11.88 -21.74 4.34
C ALA A 27 -10.49 -21.20 3.97
N PRO A 28 -10.15 -21.09 2.68
CA PRO A 28 -8.90 -20.46 2.29
C PRO A 28 -8.91 -19.02 2.80
N LEU A 29 -7.97 -18.69 3.67
CA LEU A 29 -7.70 -17.32 4.06
C LEU A 29 -7.17 -16.60 2.81
N PHE A 30 -8.05 -15.97 2.05
CA PHE A 30 -7.65 -15.02 1.04
C PHE A 30 -6.99 -13.86 1.78
N ALA A 31 -5.66 -13.82 1.76
CA ALA A 31 -4.90 -12.71 2.29
C ALA A 31 -5.39 -11.42 1.59
N SER A 32 -6.02 -10.54 2.34
CA SER A 32 -6.39 -9.22 1.82
C SER A 32 -5.13 -8.53 1.29
N PRO A 33 -5.18 -7.89 0.11
CA PRO A 33 -4.02 -7.20 -0.42
C PRO A 33 -3.48 -6.21 0.61
N SER A 34 -2.18 -6.28 0.90
CA SER A 34 -1.54 -5.34 1.82
C SER A 34 -1.86 -3.90 1.39
N PRO A 35 -2.29 -3.02 2.30
CA PRO A 35 -2.53 -1.60 2.00
C PRO A 35 -1.32 -0.91 1.38
N THR A 36 -0.12 -1.38 1.67
CA THR A 36 1.15 -0.89 1.12
C THR A 36 1.53 -1.54 -0.20
N GLY A 37 0.92 -2.68 -0.57
CA GLY A 37 1.29 -3.47 -1.74
C GLY A 37 2.62 -4.22 -1.60
N LEU A 38 3.25 -4.19 -0.42
CA LEU A 38 4.45 -4.94 -0.06
C LEU A 38 4.07 -6.20 0.71
N LYS A 39 4.93 -7.23 0.71
CA LYS A 39 4.68 -8.51 1.42
C LYS A 39 5.01 -8.42 2.90
N ALA A 40 6.12 -7.75 3.23
CA ALA A 40 6.62 -7.54 4.60
C ALA A 40 6.92 -6.05 4.82
N PRO A 41 5.89 -5.18 4.88
CA PRO A 41 6.10 -3.74 4.98
C PRO A 41 6.68 -3.33 6.34
N VAL A 42 7.77 -2.58 6.30
CA VAL A 42 8.36 -1.88 7.45
C VAL A 42 8.19 -0.39 7.22
N GLN A 43 7.52 0.30 8.13
CA GLN A 43 7.40 1.76 8.07
C GLN A 43 8.72 2.41 8.49
N LEU A 44 9.31 3.22 7.62
CA LEU A 44 10.53 3.97 7.92
C LEU A 44 10.24 5.32 8.55
N GLY A 45 9.29 6.05 7.98
CA GLY A 45 8.99 7.37 8.47
C GLY A 45 7.66 7.91 7.95
N GLN A 46 7.25 9.02 8.57
CA GLN A 46 6.04 9.74 8.22
C GLN A 46 6.30 11.24 8.31
N ALA A 47 5.78 12.01 7.35
CA ALA A 47 5.94 13.46 7.34
C ALA A 47 4.67 14.14 6.80
N THR A 48 4.28 15.26 7.40
CA THR A 48 3.11 16.04 6.99
C THR A 48 3.56 17.28 6.24
N LEU A 49 3.12 17.41 4.99
CA LEU A 49 3.30 18.63 4.21
C LEU A 49 2.22 19.65 4.58
N ARG A 50 2.67 20.86 4.95
CA ARG A 50 1.79 22.02 5.19
C ARG A 50 2.15 23.17 4.27
N PHE A 51 1.13 23.89 3.84
CA PHE A 51 1.29 25.11 3.05
C PHE A 51 0.43 26.22 3.65
N LEU A 52 1.04 27.36 3.98
CA LEU A 52 0.39 28.47 4.67
C LEU A 52 -0.37 28.05 5.95
N GLY A 53 0.19 27.10 6.72
CA GLY A 53 -0.42 26.57 7.94
C GLY A 53 -1.44 25.44 7.72
N PHE A 54 -1.95 25.27 6.51
CA PHE A 54 -2.92 24.22 6.17
C PHE A 54 -2.22 22.91 5.82
N GLU A 55 -2.74 21.81 6.34
CA GLU A 55 -2.28 20.47 5.98
C GLU A 55 -2.71 20.14 4.55
N ILE A 56 -1.79 19.64 3.75
CA ILE A 56 -2.00 19.24 2.37
C ILE A 56 -2.17 17.73 2.28
N TYR A 57 -1.19 17.00 2.82
CA TYR A 57 -1.22 15.55 2.97
C TYR A 57 -0.22 15.10 4.04
N THR A 58 -0.43 13.89 4.55
CA THR A 58 0.57 13.15 5.31
C THR A 58 1.14 12.05 4.43
N ALA A 59 2.46 12.01 4.30
CA ALA A 59 3.18 10.97 3.56
C ALA A 59 3.74 9.93 4.53
N THR A 60 3.67 8.63 4.17
CA THR A 60 4.25 7.53 4.93
C THR A 60 5.05 6.63 4.01
N LEU A 61 6.31 6.37 4.33
CA LEU A 61 7.20 5.51 3.57
C LEU A 61 7.32 4.13 4.20
N HIS A 62 7.18 3.08 3.37
CA HIS A 62 7.44 1.69 3.75
C HIS A 62 8.47 1.06 2.82
N THR A 63 9.25 0.13 3.37
CA THR A 63 10.19 -0.75 2.66
C THR A 63 9.70 -2.20 2.72
N GLU A 64 10.30 -3.08 1.91
CA GLU A 64 10.08 -4.53 1.95
C GLU A 64 11.07 -5.18 2.94
N GLY A 65 10.71 -5.20 4.23
CA GLY A 65 11.49 -5.86 5.29
C GLY A 65 12.74 -5.13 5.77
N ALA A 66 13.14 -4.02 5.15
CA ALA A 66 14.36 -3.29 5.54
C ALA A 66 14.07 -2.16 6.53
N GLU A 67 14.90 -2.02 7.55
CA GLU A 67 14.82 -0.98 8.58
C GLU A 67 15.53 0.33 8.20
N ARG A 68 16.13 0.39 6.99
CA ARG A 68 16.84 1.56 6.48
C ARG A 68 16.42 1.87 5.06
N PHE A 69 16.42 3.14 4.73
CA PHE A 69 16.17 3.60 3.37
C PHE A 69 17.27 3.17 2.40
N GLY A 70 16.86 2.73 1.21
CA GLY A 70 17.74 2.45 0.07
C GLY A 70 16.96 2.50 -1.23
N TRP A 71 17.61 3.00 -2.29
CA TRP A 71 16.98 3.05 -3.61
C TRP A 71 16.91 1.70 -4.33
N ASP A 72 17.65 0.69 -3.86
CA ASP A 72 17.78 -0.60 -4.55
C ASP A 72 16.74 -1.64 -4.08
N GLN A 73 15.89 -1.25 -3.14
CA GLN A 73 14.85 -2.09 -2.56
C GLN A 73 13.45 -1.65 -2.99
N PRO A 74 12.44 -2.53 -2.88
CA PRO A 74 11.05 -2.14 -3.05
C PRO A 74 10.63 -1.09 -2.04
N LEU A 75 9.91 -0.07 -2.54
CA LEU A 75 9.41 1.05 -1.75
C LEU A 75 7.91 1.21 -1.98
N SER A 76 7.20 1.64 -0.94
CA SER A 76 5.81 2.04 -1.02
C SER A 76 5.63 3.37 -0.30
N LEU A 77 5.18 4.39 -1.03
CA LEU A 77 4.88 5.71 -0.51
C LEU A 77 3.37 5.93 -0.53
N ARG A 78 2.80 6.14 0.65
CA ARG A 78 1.40 6.47 0.84
C ARG A 78 1.25 7.97 1.10
N LEU A 79 0.28 8.60 0.45
CA LEU A 79 -0.14 9.99 0.66
C LEU A 79 -1.59 10.00 1.12
N ASP A 80 -1.86 10.41 2.34
CA ASP A 80 -3.19 10.63 2.89
C ASP A 80 -3.54 12.12 2.75
N TYR A 81 -4.54 12.45 1.91
CA TYR A 81 -4.85 13.83 1.56
C TYR A 81 -5.77 14.48 2.59
N ALA A 82 -5.38 15.67 3.07
CA ALA A 82 -6.19 16.52 3.95
C ALA A 82 -7.13 17.46 3.20
N ARG A 83 -6.97 17.57 1.86
CA ARG A 83 -7.80 18.39 0.97
C ARG A 83 -7.88 17.78 -0.43
N GLY A 84 -8.87 18.24 -1.21
CA GLY A 84 -9.05 17.79 -2.58
C GLY A 84 -8.07 18.41 -3.56
N PHE A 85 -7.79 17.65 -4.65
CA PHE A 85 -7.07 18.08 -5.85
C PHE A 85 -7.67 17.40 -7.07
N SER A 86 -7.70 18.10 -8.19
CA SER A 86 -7.98 17.51 -9.49
C SER A 86 -6.79 16.68 -9.98
N ASP A 87 -7.03 15.79 -10.92
CA ASP A 87 -6.00 15.03 -11.63
C ASP A 87 -5.00 15.95 -12.34
N GLN A 88 -5.48 17.06 -12.90
CA GLN A 88 -4.65 18.06 -13.55
C GLN A 88 -3.72 18.77 -12.54
N GLU A 89 -4.21 19.15 -11.35
CA GLU A 89 -3.37 19.75 -10.30
C GLU A 89 -2.31 18.78 -9.80
N LEU A 90 -2.65 17.48 -9.67
CA LEU A 90 -1.68 16.45 -9.29
C LEU A 90 -0.60 16.27 -10.36
N LEU A 91 -0.97 16.27 -11.64
CA LEU A 91 -0.02 16.18 -12.75
C LEU A 91 0.89 17.40 -12.81
N GLN A 92 0.33 18.62 -12.73
CA GLN A 92 1.09 19.87 -12.75
C GLN A 92 2.05 19.96 -11.55
N GLY A 93 1.59 19.54 -10.36
CA GLY A 93 2.44 19.46 -9.17
C GLY A 93 3.61 18.52 -9.37
N THR A 94 3.36 17.35 -9.96
CA THR A 94 4.39 16.35 -10.28
C THR A 94 5.41 16.90 -11.28
N GLU A 95 4.94 17.49 -12.38
CA GLU A 95 5.78 18.11 -13.41
C GLU A 95 6.69 19.19 -12.82
N LYS A 96 6.12 20.12 -12.04
CA LYS A 96 6.84 21.20 -11.40
C LYS A 96 7.95 20.71 -10.45
N GLU A 97 7.67 19.64 -9.67
CA GLU A 97 8.67 19.10 -8.77
C GLU A 97 9.77 18.32 -9.51
N LEU A 98 9.44 17.56 -10.55
CA LEU A 98 10.42 16.92 -11.41
C LEU A 98 11.34 17.94 -12.07
N GLN A 99 10.76 19.00 -12.69
CA GLN A 99 11.53 20.08 -13.28
C GLN A 99 12.49 20.74 -12.27
N ARG A 100 12.05 20.94 -11.03
CA ARG A 100 12.85 21.56 -9.97
C ARG A 100 14.00 20.66 -9.50
N ILE A 101 13.79 19.31 -9.46
CA ILE A 101 14.77 18.36 -8.92
C ILE A 101 15.80 17.95 -9.96
N GLU A 102 15.37 17.67 -11.18
CA GLU A 102 16.21 17.09 -12.23
C GLU A 102 16.42 18.01 -13.45
N GLY A 103 15.80 19.20 -13.46
CA GLY A 103 15.81 20.10 -14.60
C GLY A 103 15.01 19.55 -15.79
N THR A 104 15.28 20.06 -16.99
CA THR A 104 14.63 19.59 -18.22
C THR A 104 15.31 18.32 -18.71
N GLN A 105 14.56 17.21 -18.71
CA GLN A 105 15.02 15.92 -19.26
C GLN A 105 14.35 15.65 -20.62
N PRO A 106 15.07 15.11 -21.61
CA PRO A 106 14.52 14.88 -22.96
C PRO A 106 13.29 13.95 -22.98
N ASP A 107 13.21 13.02 -22.01
CA ASP A 107 12.15 12.01 -21.91
C ASP A 107 11.04 12.37 -20.91
N GLN A 108 11.14 13.55 -20.26
CA GLN A 108 10.21 13.97 -19.21
C GLN A 108 8.77 14.04 -19.70
N ALA A 109 8.54 14.58 -20.91
CA ALA A 109 7.20 14.67 -21.47
C ALA A 109 6.54 13.29 -21.65
N VAL A 110 7.32 12.30 -22.13
CA VAL A 110 6.84 10.91 -22.29
C VAL A 110 6.53 10.28 -20.93
N MET A 111 7.37 10.52 -19.94
CA MET A 111 7.14 10.03 -18.57
C MET A 111 5.86 10.64 -17.97
N LEU A 112 5.67 11.96 -18.11
CA LEU A 112 4.48 12.67 -17.62
C LEU A 112 3.20 12.21 -18.31
N GLN A 113 3.20 11.96 -19.62
CA GLN A 113 2.07 11.39 -20.34
C GLN A 113 1.66 10.03 -19.76
N LYS A 114 2.63 9.18 -19.44
CA LYS A 114 2.36 7.89 -18.79
C LYS A 114 1.80 8.07 -17.37
N LEU A 115 2.37 8.95 -16.56
CA LEU A 115 1.89 9.25 -15.21
C LEU A 115 0.50 9.88 -15.22
N ALA A 116 0.14 10.68 -16.22
CA ALA A 116 -1.18 11.27 -16.36
C ALA A 116 -2.29 10.22 -16.43
N THR A 117 -2.01 9.03 -16.97
CA THR A 117 -2.99 7.92 -16.99
C THR A 117 -3.33 7.40 -15.62
N CYS A 118 -2.51 7.72 -14.62
CA CYS A 118 -2.63 7.24 -13.24
C CYS A 118 -3.33 8.21 -12.31
N PHE A 119 -3.34 9.49 -12.61
CA PHE A 119 -3.97 10.45 -11.73
C PHE A 119 -5.50 10.45 -11.85
N ARG A 120 -6.15 10.56 -10.72
CA ARG A 120 -7.60 10.74 -10.54
C ARG A 120 -7.79 11.84 -9.52
N PRO A 121 -8.90 12.59 -9.56
CA PRO A 121 -9.23 13.55 -8.51
C PRO A 121 -9.24 12.89 -7.14
N VAL A 122 -8.80 13.63 -6.14
CA VAL A 122 -8.84 13.21 -4.73
C VAL A 122 -9.62 14.22 -3.90
N ALA A 123 -10.25 13.74 -2.84
CA ALA A 123 -10.88 14.54 -1.81
C ALA A 123 -10.12 14.43 -0.47
N ALA A 124 -10.51 15.23 0.52
CA ALA A 124 -10.01 15.03 1.87
C ALA A 124 -10.40 13.63 2.39
N GLY A 125 -9.43 12.91 2.94
CA GLY A 125 -9.59 11.54 3.41
C GLY A 125 -9.20 10.47 2.38
N ASP A 126 -9.05 10.82 1.11
CA ASP A 126 -8.53 9.89 0.10
C ASP A 126 -7.03 9.63 0.30
N ASN A 127 -6.57 8.48 -0.20
CA ASN A 127 -5.15 8.15 -0.20
C ASN A 127 -4.67 7.59 -1.54
N TYR A 128 -3.49 8.06 -1.97
CA TYR A 128 -2.71 7.42 -3.01
C TYR A 128 -1.58 6.58 -2.41
N VAL A 129 -1.32 5.42 -3.02
CA VAL A 129 -0.16 4.58 -2.71
C VAL A 129 0.61 4.34 -4.00
N ALA A 130 1.86 4.82 -4.03
CA ALA A 130 2.81 4.56 -5.12
C ALA A 130 3.75 3.43 -4.71
N ILE A 131 3.69 2.30 -5.42
CA ILE A 131 4.42 1.06 -5.11
C ILE A 131 5.46 0.83 -6.20
N ALA A 132 6.73 0.85 -5.82
CA ALA A 132 7.86 0.68 -6.72
C ALA A 132 8.66 -0.59 -6.35
N THR A 133 8.21 -1.75 -6.84
CA THR A 133 8.88 -3.03 -6.61
C THR A 133 10.07 -3.27 -7.55
N ALA A 134 10.19 -2.48 -8.62
CA ALA A 134 11.30 -2.53 -9.57
C ALA A 134 11.78 -1.10 -9.91
N PRO A 135 13.04 -0.92 -10.37
CA PRO A 135 13.60 0.42 -10.61
C PRO A 135 12.80 1.26 -11.61
N ASN A 136 12.27 0.62 -12.62
CA ASN A 136 11.63 1.27 -13.78
C ASN A 136 10.10 1.22 -13.74
N THR A 137 9.48 0.76 -12.63
CA THR A 137 8.03 0.54 -12.59
C THR A 137 7.44 1.05 -11.30
N VAL A 138 6.33 1.78 -11.42
CA VAL A 138 5.49 2.22 -10.32
C VAL A 138 4.05 1.77 -10.57
N GLU A 139 3.46 1.10 -9.60
CA GLU A 139 2.03 0.84 -9.53
C GLU A 139 1.38 1.90 -8.64
N MET A 140 0.25 2.46 -9.06
CA MET A 140 -0.50 3.42 -8.27
C MET A 140 -1.86 2.88 -7.88
N ARG A 141 -2.20 3.08 -6.61
CA ARG A 141 -3.50 2.73 -6.04
C ARG A 141 -4.15 3.98 -5.45
N LEU A 142 -5.45 4.11 -5.62
CA LEU A 142 -6.29 5.10 -4.96
C LEU A 142 -7.28 4.35 -4.05
N ASN A 143 -7.29 4.66 -2.77
CA ASN A 143 -8.15 4.02 -1.76
C ASN A 143 -8.08 2.47 -1.82
N GLY A 144 -6.87 1.93 -1.99
CA GLY A 144 -6.60 0.51 -2.09
C GLY A 144 -6.85 -0.12 -3.48
N GLN A 145 -7.55 0.56 -4.39
CA GLN A 145 -7.80 0.06 -5.74
C GLN A 145 -6.65 0.42 -6.69
N ARG A 146 -6.14 -0.57 -7.43
CA ARG A 146 -5.12 -0.32 -8.44
C ARG A 146 -5.70 0.49 -9.60
N ILE A 147 -5.11 1.65 -9.85
CA ILE A 147 -5.48 2.54 -10.96
C ILE A 147 -4.66 2.25 -12.20
N CYS A 148 -3.35 2.09 -12.04
CA CYS A 148 -2.43 1.92 -13.15
C CYS A 148 -1.13 1.23 -12.73
N ARG A 149 -0.34 0.87 -13.75
CA ARG A 149 1.07 0.51 -13.64
C ARG A 149 1.83 1.16 -14.77
N VAL A 150 2.81 1.97 -14.44
CA VAL A 150 3.64 2.73 -15.39
C VAL A 150 5.05 2.20 -15.38
N SER A 151 5.66 2.12 -16.58
CA SER A 151 7.08 1.79 -16.73
C SER A 151 7.79 2.89 -17.52
N HIS A 152 8.92 3.37 -16.96
CA HIS A 152 9.82 4.36 -17.56
C HIS A 152 11.22 4.19 -16.96
N PRO A 153 12.31 4.48 -17.66
CA PRO A 153 13.65 4.39 -17.10
C PRO A 153 13.78 5.17 -15.79
N ASP A 154 14.35 4.52 -14.77
CA ASP A 154 14.59 5.04 -13.43
C ASP A 154 13.36 5.65 -12.71
N LEU A 155 12.14 5.19 -13.07
CA LEU A 155 10.89 5.80 -12.62
C LEU A 155 10.75 5.82 -11.10
N ARG A 156 11.21 4.76 -10.41
CA ARG A 156 11.20 4.72 -8.94
C ARG A 156 11.94 5.91 -8.35
N ARG A 157 13.19 6.14 -8.76
CA ARG A 157 14.04 7.19 -8.23
C ARG A 157 13.53 8.58 -8.64
N ARG A 158 13.12 8.73 -9.89
CA ARG A 158 12.60 10.01 -10.41
C ARG A 158 11.28 10.38 -9.75
N PHE A 159 10.27 9.52 -9.79
CA PHE A 159 8.94 9.84 -9.27
C PHE A 159 8.91 9.90 -7.74
N LEU A 160 9.41 8.86 -7.03
CA LEU A 160 9.46 8.91 -5.56
C LEU A 160 10.47 9.93 -5.04
N GLY A 161 11.44 10.33 -5.87
CA GLY A 161 12.41 11.39 -5.56
C GLY A 161 11.77 12.74 -5.22
N ILE A 162 10.55 12.99 -5.71
CA ILE A 162 9.77 14.18 -5.34
C ILE A 162 9.65 14.32 -3.82
N TRP A 163 9.50 13.19 -3.12
CA TRP A 163 9.39 13.14 -1.64
C TRP A 163 10.67 12.69 -0.94
N LEU A 164 11.49 11.85 -1.59
CA LEU A 164 12.58 11.13 -0.92
C LEU A 164 13.97 11.65 -1.28
N SER A 165 14.11 12.53 -2.28
CA SER A 165 15.38 13.14 -2.65
C SER A 165 15.83 14.16 -1.60
N PRO A 166 17.14 14.30 -1.31
CA PRO A 166 17.65 15.43 -0.54
C PRO A 166 17.37 16.77 -1.22
N ASN A 167 17.15 16.75 -2.54
CA ASN A 167 16.76 17.92 -3.34
C ASN A 167 15.24 18.13 -3.42
N SER A 168 14.44 17.42 -2.62
CA SER A 168 12.98 17.66 -2.56
C SER A 168 12.68 19.08 -2.06
N ARG A 169 11.44 19.52 -2.21
CA ARG A 169 11.00 20.87 -1.72
C ARG A 169 11.31 21.09 -0.24
N SER A 170 11.35 20.04 0.56
CA SER A 170 11.72 20.08 1.97
C SER A 170 12.66 18.92 2.30
N ALA A 171 13.96 19.21 2.33
CA ALA A 171 14.98 18.23 2.71
C ALA A 171 14.72 17.64 4.10
N ARG A 172 14.19 18.43 5.03
CA ARG A 172 13.80 17.97 6.38
C ARG A 172 12.68 16.94 6.35
N LEU A 173 11.60 17.17 5.57
CA LEU A 173 10.50 16.20 5.46
C LEU A 173 10.96 14.93 4.73
N SER A 174 11.84 15.05 3.74
CA SER A 174 12.44 13.90 3.05
C SER A 174 13.30 13.06 3.99
N ALA A 175 14.15 13.68 4.82
CA ALA A 175 14.94 12.98 5.82
C ALA A 175 14.02 12.26 6.84
N GLN A 176 13.00 12.95 7.33
CA GLN A 176 12.00 12.37 8.23
C GLN A 176 11.27 11.17 7.60
N LEU A 177 10.93 11.22 6.30
CA LEU A 177 10.33 10.08 5.58
C LEU A 177 11.28 8.91 5.46
N ARG A 178 12.59 9.16 5.24
CA ARG A 178 13.61 8.12 5.17
C ARG A 178 14.01 7.54 6.53
N GLY A 179 13.47 8.06 7.64
CA GLY A 179 13.82 7.63 9.00
C GLY A 179 15.17 8.16 9.48
N GLU A 180 15.60 9.34 8.98
CA GLU A 180 16.86 10.02 9.32
C GLU A 180 16.63 11.20 10.28
#